data_e347f33465fd9d7e9b370657f8489e0c
#
_entry.id   e347f33465fd9d7e9b370657f8489e0c
#
_cell.length_a   1.000
_cell.length_b   1.000
_cell.length_c   1.000
_cell.angle_alpha   90.00
_cell.angle_beta   90.00
_cell.angle_gamma   90.00
#
_symmetry.space_group_name_H-M   'P 1'
#
loop_
_entity.id
_entity.type
_entity.pdbx_description
1 polymer ?
#
loop_
_entity_poly.entity_id
_entity_poly.type
_entity_poly.pdbx_seq_one_letter_code
_entity_poly.pdbx_strand_id
1 'polypeptide(L)'
;GGAWPNGIEMIGEDLYVNYRINGMISKFSGGKRKDFILRTYLKGGPDNVIAVGNNLWIAGQNTDLGAIHCINEAVIQCPMPFFVIKADKSLNILEEYNFEDVSYGGASVAYPFKDEVFIGAYKSDRIGIFKR
;
A
#
# COMPACT_ATOMS: atom_id res chain seq x y z
N GLY A 1 -12.20 8.33 -12.41
CA GLY A 1 -12.15 8.31 -10.95
C GLY A 1 -11.58 7.02 -10.42
N GLY A 2 -11.06 7.05 -9.18
CA GLY A 2 -10.56 5.87 -8.50
C GLY A 2 -11.69 4.93 -8.10
N ALA A 3 -11.43 3.64 -8.10
CA ALA A 3 -12.34 2.60 -7.64
C ALA A 3 -11.81 1.95 -6.37
N TRP A 4 -12.67 1.79 -5.38
CA TRP A 4 -12.38 1.32 -4.03
C TRP A 4 -11.34 2.20 -3.32
N PRO A 5 -11.73 3.41 -2.86
CA PRO A 5 -10.88 4.17 -1.97
C PRO A 5 -10.61 3.36 -0.70
N ASN A 6 -9.34 3.30 -0.30
CA ASN A 6 -8.91 2.49 0.83
C ASN A 6 -8.12 3.36 1.81
N GLY A 7 -6.80 3.45 1.67
CA GLY A 7 -5.98 4.27 2.55
C GLY A 7 -6.16 5.77 2.31
N ILE A 8 -6.13 6.54 3.39
CA ILE A 8 -6.20 8.01 3.37
C ILE A 8 -5.18 8.58 4.34
N GLU A 9 -4.45 9.62 3.92
CA GLU A 9 -3.42 10.26 4.74
C GLU A 9 -3.26 11.74 4.39
N MET A 10 -2.71 12.53 5.30
CA MET A 10 -2.42 13.95 5.10
C MET A 10 -0.96 14.29 5.38
N ILE A 11 -0.38 15.16 4.54
CA ILE A 11 0.87 15.87 4.83
C ILE A 11 0.60 17.37 4.71
N GLY A 12 0.58 18.06 5.85
CA GLY A 12 0.15 19.46 5.88
C GLY A 12 -1.31 19.59 5.45
N GLU A 13 -1.57 20.38 4.42
CA GLU A 13 -2.91 20.58 3.84
C GLU A 13 -3.21 19.67 2.63
N ASP A 14 -2.24 18.84 2.23
CA ASP A 14 -2.39 17.92 1.12
C ASP A 14 -2.98 16.60 1.60
N LEU A 15 -4.06 16.16 0.95
CA LEU A 15 -4.73 14.89 1.21
C LEU A 15 -4.35 13.87 0.15
N TYR A 16 -4.05 12.64 0.58
CA TYR A 16 -3.71 11.52 -0.28
C TYR A 16 -4.72 10.38 -0.09
N VAL A 17 -5.21 9.81 -1.19
CA VAL A 17 -6.19 8.71 -1.17
C VAL A 17 -5.74 7.61 -2.11
N ASN A 18 -5.55 6.42 -1.57
CA ASN A 18 -5.27 5.21 -2.35
C ASN A 18 -6.56 4.62 -2.93
N TYR A 19 -6.47 4.07 -4.14
CA TYR A 19 -7.55 3.33 -4.79
C TYR A 19 -7.06 1.93 -5.17
N ARG A 20 -7.60 0.95 -4.49
CA ARG A 20 -7.12 -0.43 -4.59
C ARG A 20 -7.24 -1.02 -6.00
N ILE A 21 -8.40 -0.91 -6.63
CA ILE A 21 -8.65 -1.57 -7.93
C ILE A 21 -7.85 -0.96 -9.07
N ASN A 22 -7.66 0.36 -9.06
CA ASN A 22 -6.97 1.06 -10.14
C ASN A 22 -5.45 1.09 -9.98
N GLY A 23 -4.90 0.62 -8.86
CA GLY A 23 -3.48 0.79 -8.56
C GLY A 23 -3.03 2.25 -8.47
N MET A 24 -3.92 3.14 -8.05
CA MET A 24 -3.80 4.58 -8.17
C MET A 24 -3.77 5.25 -6.80
N ILE A 25 -3.10 6.40 -6.73
CA ILE A 25 -3.23 7.36 -5.62
C ILE A 25 -3.62 8.72 -6.17
N SER A 26 -4.53 9.41 -5.48
CA SER A 26 -4.85 10.80 -5.76
C SER A 26 -4.29 11.71 -4.69
N LYS A 27 -3.72 12.82 -5.12
CA LYS A 27 -3.37 13.96 -4.27
C LYS A 27 -4.41 15.08 -4.47
N PHE A 28 -4.95 15.58 -3.36
CA PHE A 28 -5.81 16.76 -3.33
C PHE A 28 -5.06 17.90 -2.63
N SER A 29 -4.89 19.01 -3.32
CA SER A 29 -4.13 20.16 -2.85
C SER A 29 -4.73 21.45 -3.39
N GLY A 30 -5.05 22.42 -2.52
CA GLY A 30 -5.61 23.71 -2.93
C GLY A 30 -6.88 23.59 -3.78
N GLY A 31 -7.76 22.65 -3.45
CA GLY A 31 -9.01 22.39 -4.20
C GLY A 31 -8.83 21.67 -5.55
N LYS A 32 -7.60 21.26 -5.90
CA LYS A 32 -7.28 20.51 -7.12
C LYS A 32 -6.99 19.06 -6.81
N ARG A 33 -7.37 18.18 -7.74
CA ARG A 33 -7.05 16.76 -7.70
C ARG A 33 -6.02 16.42 -8.77
N LYS A 34 -5.03 15.58 -8.42
CA LYS A 34 -4.08 14.99 -9.35
C LYS A 34 -3.97 13.50 -9.09
N ASP A 35 -4.11 12.71 -10.14
CA ASP A 35 -4.08 11.25 -10.09
C ASP A 35 -2.71 10.73 -10.55
N PHE A 36 -2.21 9.70 -9.85
CA PHE A 36 -0.97 9.02 -10.16
C PHE A 36 -1.20 7.51 -10.17
N ILE A 37 -0.69 6.83 -11.19
CA ILE A 37 -0.72 5.38 -11.28
C ILE A 37 0.52 4.85 -10.56
N LEU A 38 0.33 4.19 -9.44
CA LEU A 38 1.39 3.53 -8.69
C LEU A 38 1.72 2.16 -9.29
N ARG A 39 0.70 1.49 -9.82
CA ARG A 39 0.80 0.14 -10.37
C ARG A 39 -0.15 -0.03 -11.55
N THR A 40 0.23 -0.88 -12.51
CA THR A 40 -0.68 -1.25 -13.58
C THR A 40 -1.80 -2.14 -13.06
N TYR A 41 -2.99 -2.00 -13.60
CA TYR A 41 -4.24 -2.68 -13.22
C TYR A 41 -4.13 -4.18 -12.90
N LEU A 42 -3.26 -4.92 -13.60
CA LEU A 42 -3.11 -6.36 -13.43
C LEU A 42 -2.13 -6.78 -12.31
N LYS A 43 -1.51 -5.84 -11.61
CA LYS A 43 -0.48 -6.11 -10.60
C LYS A 43 -0.92 -5.81 -9.16
N GLY A 44 -2.22 -5.83 -8.89
CA GLY A 44 -2.74 -5.54 -7.58
C GLY A 44 -2.84 -4.04 -7.28
N GLY A 45 -3.15 -3.69 -6.05
CA GLY A 45 -3.40 -2.32 -5.68
C GLY A 45 -2.96 -1.95 -4.28
N PRO A 46 -2.78 -0.64 -4.04
CA PRO A 46 -2.43 -0.10 -2.74
C PRO A 46 -3.58 -0.30 -1.74
N ASP A 47 -3.22 -0.58 -0.51
CA ASP A 47 -4.14 -0.69 0.62
C ASP A 47 -4.05 0.59 1.46
N ASN A 48 -3.20 0.65 2.47
CA ASN A 48 -3.04 1.85 3.27
C ASN A 48 -1.85 2.70 2.81
N VAL A 49 -1.93 3.98 3.16
CA VAL A 49 -0.87 4.97 3.04
C VAL A 49 -0.67 5.62 4.40
N ILE A 50 0.57 5.84 4.80
CA ILE A 50 0.93 6.58 5.99
C ILE A 50 2.00 7.62 5.69
N ALA A 51 1.97 8.74 6.40
CA ALA A 51 2.98 9.77 6.34
C ALA A 51 4.02 9.59 7.44
N VAL A 52 5.29 9.61 7.05
CA VAL A 52 6.41 9.68 7.99
C VAL A 52 7.34 10.81 7.54
N GLY A 53 7.33 11.91 8.28
CA GLY A 53 7.93 13.16 7.84
C GLY A 53 7.24 13.68 6.57
N ASN A 54 8.03 13.96 5.53
CA ASN A 54 7.54 14.41 4.23
C ASN A 54 7.38 13.27 3.20
N ASN A 55 7.44 12.02 3.65
CA ASN A 55 7.34 10.86 2.78
C ASN A 55 6.07 10.06 3.08
N LEU A 56 5.53 9.47 2.02
CA LEU A 56 4.43 8.53 2.07
C LEU A 56 4.98 7.10 1.99
N TRP A 57 4.47 6.23 2.85
CA TRP A 57 4.71 4.80 2.81
C TRP A 57 3.41 4.09 2.46
N ILE A 58 3.43 3.34 1.37
CA ILE A 58 2.25 2.74 0.76
C ILE A 58 2.51 1.24 0.68
N ALA A 59 1.63 0.46 1.27
CA ALA A 59 1.66 -0.99 1.13
C ALA A 59 0.45 -1.49 0.36
N GLY A 60 0.56 -2.63 -0.27
CA GLY A 60 -0.53 -3.27 -0.98
C GLY A 60 -0.18 -4.66 -1.48
N GLN A 61 -1.16 -5.35 -2.04
CA GLN A 61 -0.98 -6.71 -2.52
C GLN A 61 -0.79 -6.73 -4.04
N ASN A 62 0.00 -7.69 -4.52
CA ASN A 62 0.32 -7.89 -5.94
C ASN A 62 -0.71 -8.76 -6.69
N THR A 63 -1.81 -9.16 -6.05
CA THR A 63 -2.85 -9.96 -6.68
C THR A 63 -4.23 -9.37 -6.44
N ASP A 64 -5.06 -9.33 -7.50
CA ASP A 64 -6.42 -8.83 -7.38
C ASP A 64 -7.41 -9.91 -6.96
N LEU A 65 -7.40 -11.05 -7.63
CA LEU A 65 -8.37 -12.11 -7.41
C LEU A 65 -8.04 -13.00 -6.22
N GLY A 66 -6.76 -13.22 -5.92
CA GLY A 66 -6.32 -13.97 -4.76
C GLY A 66 -6.73 -13.33 -3.43
N ALA A 67 -6.73 -12.01 -3.38
CA ALA A 67 -7.15 -11.26 -2.19
C ALA A 67 -8.65 -11.46 -1.87
N ILE A 68 -9.50 -11.54 -2.88
CA ILE A 68 -10.94 -11.77 -2.71
C ILE A 68 -11.20 -13.17 -2.14
N HIS A 69 -10.48 -14.17 -2.62
CA HIS A 69 -10.57 -15.54 -2.09
C HIS A 69 -10.17 -15.60 -0.61
N CYS A 70 -9.08 -14.95 -0.24
CA CYS A 70 -8.61 -14.89 1.14
C CYS A 70 -9.57 -14.19 2.11
N ILE A 71 -10.35 -13.22 1.64
CA ILE A 71 -11.33 -12.51 2.48
C ILE A 71 -12.48 -13.45 2.89
N ASN A 72 -12.90 -14.33 2.00
CA ASN A 72 -14.06 -15.19 2.20
C ASN A 72 -13.73 -16.48 2.97
N GLU A 73 -12.48 -16.82 3.18
CA GLU A 73 -12.09 -18.01 3.91
C GLU A 73 -11.83 -17.72 5.39
N ALA A 74 -12.26 -18.62 6.26
CA ALA A 74 -12.01 -18.59 7.69
C ALA A 74 -10.56 -19.03 8.03
N VAL A 75 -9.59 -18.59 7.25
CA VAL A 75 -8.17 -18.88 7.47
C VAL A 75 -7.48 -17.71 8.16
N ILE A 76 -6.59 -18.02 9.08
CA ILE A 76 -5.81 -17.02 9.82
C ILE A 76 -4.73 -16.41 8.94
N GLN A 77 -4.17 -17.23 8.04
CA GLN A 77 -3.08 -16.81 7.15
C GLN A 77 -3.47 -17.02 5.70
N CYS A 78 -3.19 -16.04 4.87
CA CYS A 78 -3.35 -16.13 3.43
C CYS A 78 -2.13 -15.56 2.73
N PRO A 79 -1.06 -16.36 2.54
CA PRO A 79 0.16 -15.92 1.87
C PRO A 79 -0.15 -15.36 0.48
N MET A 80 0.35 -14.15 0.20
CA MET A 80 0.24 -13.54 -1.11
C MET A 80 1.35 -12.53 -1.35
N PRO A 81 1.82 -12.38 -2.59
CA PRO A 81 2.79 -11.37 -2.96
C PRO A 81 2.31 -9.96 -2.60
N PHE A 82 3.25 -9.12 -2.18
CA PHE A 82 2.95 -7.75 -1.78
C PHE A 82 4.06 -6.79 -2.18
N PHE A 83 3.77 -5.49 -2.07
CA PHE A 83 4.74 -4.43 -2.32
C PHE A 83 4.71 -3.38 -1.22
N VAL A 84 5.81 -2.64 -1.13
CA VAL A 84 5.93 -1.41 -0.35
C VAL A 84 6.56 -0.35 -1.22
N ILE A 85 5.96 0.83 -1.26
CA ILE A 85 6.45 2.00 -1.98
C ILE A 85 6.68 3.12 -0.98
N LYS A 86 7.85 3.76 -1.07
CA LYS A 86 8.11 5.06 -0.46
C LYS A 86 8.06 6.12 -1.54
N ALA A 87 7.25 7.15 -1.36
CA ALA A 87 7.13 8.29 -2.26
C ALA A 87 7.31 9.60 -1.50
N ASP A 88 7.73 10.65 -2.21
CA ASP A 88 7.70 12.00 -1.67
C ASP A 88 6.26 12.59 -1.71
N LYS A 89 6.09 13.78 -1.14
CA LYS A 89 4.80 14.48 -1.13
C LYS A 89 4.30 14.92 -2.53
N SER A 90 5.16 14.84 -3.55
CA SER A 90 4.80 15.07 -4.96
C SER A 90 4.47 13.79 -5.69
N LEU A 91 4.50 12.65 -4.99
CA LEU A 91 4.27 11.29 -5.47
C LEU A 91 5.35 10.78 -6.44
N ASN A 92 6.57 11.32 -6.37
CA ASN A 92 7.72 10.68 -6.98
C ASN A 92 8.11 9.45 -6.15
N ILE A 93 8.23 8.30 -6.80
CA ILE A 93 8.65 7.06 -6.15
C ILE A 93 10.15 7.17 -5.82
N LEU A 94 10.48 7.04 -4.55
CA LEU A 94 11.86 7.09 -4.03
C LEU A 94 12.45 5.69 -3.85
N GLU A 95 11.62 4.77 -3.35
CA GLU A 95 12.01 3.38 -3.09
C GLU A 95 10.81 2.47 -3.41
N GLU A 96 11.09 1.29 -3.96
CA GLU A 96 10.08 0.26 -4.23
C GLU A 96 10.63 -1.11 -3.85
N TYR A 97 9.84 -1.85 -3.07
CA TYR A 97 10.13 -3.20 -2.61
C TYR A 97 9.02 -4.14 -3.05
N ASN A 98 9.38 -5.26 -3.68
CA ASN A 98 8.47 -6.29 -4.15
C ASN A 98 8.82 -7.64 -3.52
N PHE A 99 7.81 -8.32 -2.98
CA PHE A 99 7.92 -9.61 -2.33
C PHE A 99 7.01 -10.60 -3.01
N GLU A 100 7.59 -11.50 -3.82
CA GLU A 100 6.83 -12.42 -4.69
C GLU A 100 6.65 -13.80 -4.06
N ASP A 101 7.68 -14.33 -3.42
CA ASP A 101 7.66 -15.66 -2.81
C ASP A 101 7.72 -15.54 -1.28
N VAL A 102 6.56 -15.34 -0.67
CA VAL A 102 6.46 -15.06 0.75
C VAL A 102 5.46 -15.96 1.46
N SER A 103 5.79 -16.36 2.68
CA SER A 103 4.86 -17.03 3.62
C SER A 103 4.03 -16.03 4.43
N TYR A 104 4.00 -14.76 4.02
CA TYR A 104 3.31 -13.65 4.68
C TYR A 104 2.19 -13.16 3.77
N GLY A 105 1.02 -12.87 4.32
CA GLY A 105 -0.12 -12.54 3.49
C GLY A 105 -0.90 -11.32 3.92
N GLY A 106 -1.50 -10.67 2.93
CA GLY A 106 -2.40 -9.56 3.13
C GLY A 106 -1.73 -8.29 3.67
N ALA A 107 -0.47 -8.02 3.28
CA ALA A 107 0.22 -6.80 3.67
C ALA A 107 -0.64 -5.57 3.37
N SER A 108 -0.96 -4.78 4.39
CA SER A 108 -1.89 -3.67 4.29
C SER A 108 -1.29 -2.32 4.70
N VAL A 109 -0.28 -2.30 5.53
CA VAL A 109 0.38 -1.08 6.00
C VAL A 109 1.88 -1.32 6.17
N ALA A 110 2.70 -0.31 5.88
CA ALA A 110 4.14 -0.32 6.10
C ALA A 110 4.55 0.88 6.94
N TYR A 111 5.33 0.66 8.00
CA TYR A 111 5.84 1.70 8.87
C TYR A 111 7.37 1.61 8.99
N PRO A 112 8.12 2.62 8.54
CA PRO A 112 9.57 2.65 8.70
C PRO A 112 9.96 3.00 10.13
N PHE A 113 10.92 2.27 10.67
CA PHE A 113 11.54 2.58 11.95
C PHE A 113 13.03 2.26 11.90
N LYS A 114 13.89 3.28 11.98
CA LYS A 114 15.34 3.18 11.76
C LYS A 114 15.65 2.61 10.37
N ASP A 115 16.41 1.51 10.30
CA ASP A 115 16.79 0.80 9.07
C ASP A 115 15.84 -0.36 8.71
N GLU A 116 14.74 -0.48 9.44
CA GLU A 116 13.75 -1.53 9.23
C GLU A 116 12.40 -0.96 8.78
N VAL A 117 11.61 -1.78 8.13
CA VAL A 117 10.21 -1.50 7.80
C VAL A 117 9.34 -2.60 8.37
N PHE A 118 8.38 -2.21 9.19
CA PHE A 118 7.39 -3.07 9.81
C PHE A 118 6.16 -3.14 8.91
N ILE A 119 5.65 -4.35 8.69
CA ILE A 119 4.49 -4.63 7.83
C ILE A 119 3.36 -5.16 8.68
N GLY A 120 2.23 -4.46 8.67
CA GLY A 120 0.96 -4.97 9.17
C GLY A 120 0.18 -5.66 8.06
N ALA A 121 -0.65 -6.62 8.42
CA ALA A 121 -1.45 -7.42 7.49
C ALA A 121 -2.85 -7.68 8.01
N TYR A 122 -3.80 -7.83 7.09
CA TYR A 122 -5.17 -8.19 7.44
C TYR A 122 -5.42 -9.70 7.51
N LYS A 123 -4.49 -10.51 6.99
CA LYS A 123 -4.57 -11.99 6.96
C LYS A 123 -3.23 -12.65 7.28
N SER A 124 -2.65 -12.27 8.42
CA SER A 124 -1.45 -12.89 8.96
C SER A 124 -1.51 -12.93 10.49
N ASP A 125 -0.85 -13.91 11.08
CA ASP A 125 -0.73 -14.07 12.54
C ASP A 125 0.49 -13.36 13.13
N ARG A 126 1.22 -12.60 12.31
CA ARG A 126 2.49 -11.97 12.68
C ARG A 126 2.69 -10.63 11.98
N ILE A 127 3.61 -9.84 12.49
CA ILE A 127 4.14 -8.64 11.84
C ILE A 127 5.33 -9.04 10.97
N GLY A 128 5.34 -8.60 9.72
CA GLY A 128 6.50 -8.71 8.85
C GLY A 128 7.53 -7.62 9.15
N ILE A 129 8.81 -7.92 8.97
CA ILE A 129 9.90 -6.94 9.10
C ILE A 129 10.91 -7.20 7.98
N PHE A 130 11.34 -6.14 7.31
CA PHE A 130 12.47 -6.20 6.40
C PHE A 130 13.44 -5.04 6.61
N LYS A 131 14.70 -5.22 6.24
CA LYS A 131 15.72 -4.16 6.26
C LYS A 131 15.77 -3.43 4.94
N ARG A 132 15.93 -2.13 5.04
CA ARG A 132 16.16 -1.24 3.90
C ARG A 132 17.61 -1.30 3.45
#